data_bb08504b0db75280ff6b39c189d53966
#
_entry.id   bb08504b0db75280ff6b39c189d53966
#
_cell.length_a   1.000
_cell.length_b   1.000
_cell.length_c   1.000
_cell.angle_alpha   90.00
_cell.angle_beta   90.00
_cell.angle_gamma   90.00
#
_symmetry.space_group_name_H-M   'P 1'
#
loop_
_entity.id
_entity.type
_entity.pdbx_description
1 polymer ?
#
loop_
_entity_poly.entity_id
_entity_poly.type
_entity_poly.pdbx_seq_one_letter_code
_entity_poly.pdbx_strand_id
1 'polypeptide(L)'
;MPWRAVVLAVSITAVLAALWLLSQPPPTPSPLPWAPERLHLGINVDLTTHDDAALDSTLGRLAQLGLTTVRQRFDWNRIEPAAGQFTWDAYDRIVAAANANDLELLAVLDGSPAWARAAVDSANPLAPPQERADFGRFAAHVAARYAGKINFYQVWDEPNIAPHWGARFVDPAAYAGLLREGYVQIRAANPNAVVLTASLAPTLETGGANLSDIAFLEQLLAAGAGGWFDAVAIAPYGFDQAPDARPSADRLNYRRAELLHDVLARRGLTAMPMWATA
;
A
#
# COMPACT_ATOMS: atom_id res chain seq x y z
N MET A 1 30.29 44.80 -10.25
CA MET A 1 30.51 43.36 -10.56
C MET A 1 30.43 42.34 -9.39
N PRO A 2 30.12 42.70 -8.12
CA PRO A 2 30.05 41.72 -7.05
C PRO A 2 28.79 40.84 -7.03
N TRP A 3 27.66 41.32 -7.56
CA TRP A 3 26.39 40.60 -7.46
C TRP A 3 26.35 39.31 -8.29
N ARG A 4 27.04 39.22 -9.41
CA ARG A 4 27.14 37.99 -10.23
C ARG A 4 27.84 36.85 -9.49
N ALA A 5 28.83 37.16 -8.68
CA ALA A 5 29.51 36.19 -7.84
C ALA A 5 28.64 35.70 -6.69
N VAL A 6 27.80 36.56 -6.13
CA VAL A 6 26.84 36.21 -5.07
C VAL A 6 25.74 35.32 -5.62
N VAL A 7 25.17 35.65 -6.81
CA VAL A 7 24.14 34.83 -7.47
C VAL A 7 24.69 33.44 -7.85
N LEU A 8 25.91 33.39 -8.37
CA LEU A 8 26.57 32.11 -8.68
C LEU A 8 26.81 31.26 -7.43
N ALA A 9 27.26 31.86 -6.34
CA ALA A 9 27.49 31.17 -5.08
C ALA A 9 26.18 30.62 -4.49
N VAL A 10 25.10 31.40 -4.50
CA VAL A 10 23.76 30.95 -4.03
C VAL A 10 23.23 29.81 -4.89
N SER A 11 23.44 29.90 -6.22
CA SER A 11 22.98 28.82 -7.13
C SER A 11 23.77 27.52 -6.92
N ILE A 12 25.09 27.60 -6.71
CA ILE A 12 25.93 26.43 -6.42
C ILE A 12 25.53 25.80 -5.09
N THR A 13 25.32 26.63 -4.05
CA THR A 13 24.88 26.12 -2.74
C THR A 13 23.52 25.42 -2.81
N ALA A 14 22.57 25.98 -3.57
CA ALA A 14 21.26 25.36 -3.75
C ALA A 14 21.35 24.03 -4.51
N VAL A 15 22.19 23.93 -5.55
CA VAL A 15 22.43 22.67 -6.28
C VAL A 15 23.12 21.64 -5.38
N LEU A 16 24.13 22.03 -4.61
CA LEU A 16 24.79 21.12 -3.68
C LEU A 16 23.88 20.65 -2.56
N ALA A 17 23.01 21.52 -2.04
CA ALA A 17 22.00 21.15 -1.06
C ALA A 17 20.95 20.18 -1.65
N ALA A 18 20.52 20.40 -2.88
CA ALA A 18 19.62 19.49 -3.58
C ALA A 18 20.27 18.12 -3.84
N LEU A 19 21.53 18.10 -4.28
CA LEU A 19 22.29 16.87 -4.48
C LEU A 19 22.53 16.12 -3.15
N TRP A 20 22.80 16.85 -2.08
CA TRP A 20 22.95 16.27 -0.74
C TRP A 20 21.61 15.66 -0.26
N LEU A 21 20.47 16.35 -0.43
CA LEU A 21 19.15 15.83 -0.11
C LEU A 21 18.79 14.58 -0.94
N LEU A 22 19.19 14.56 -2.20
CA LEU A 22 18.98 13.41 -3.09
C LEU A 22 19.93 12.23 -2.77
N SER A 23 21.07 12.50 -2.14
CA SER A 23 22.05 11.48 -1.73
C SER A 23 21.78 10.91 -0.33
N GLN A 24 20.81 11.48 0.43
CA GLN A 24 20.46 10.91 1.72
C GLN A 24 19.92 9.49 1.53
N PRO A 25 20.39 8.51 2.29
CA PRO A 25 19.76 7.21 2.30
C PRO A 25 18.29 7.37 2.70
N PRO A 26 17.38 6.53 2.18
CA PRO A 26 16.01 6.54 2.62
C PRO A 26 15.97 6.42 4.15
N PRO A 27 14.97 7.04 4.80
CA PRO A 27 14.81 6.91 6.24
C PRO A 27 14.76 5.43 6.61
N THR A 28 15.52 5.04 7.63
CA THR A 28 15.41 3.68 8.17
C THR A 28 13.98 3.50 8.68
N PRO A 29 13.32 2.36 8.34
CA PRO A 29 12.00 2.08 8.85
C PRO A 29 12.00 2.23 10.39
N SER A 30 11.06 3.00 10.91
CA SER A 30 10.84 3.04 12.35
C SER A 30 10.46 1.63 12.83
N PRO A 31 10.94 1.18 14.00
CA PRO A 31 10.44 -0.07 14.57
C PRO A 31 8.92 -0.01 14.62
N LEU A 32 8.27 -1.10 14.19
CA LEU A 32 6.82 -1.18 14.28
C LEU A 32 6.41 -0.96 15.75
N PRO A 33 5.31 -0.26 16.01
CA PRO A 33 4.88 0.10 17.35
C PRO A 33 4.43 -1.11 18.21
N TRP A 34 4.49 -2.31 17.68
CA TRP A 34 4.19 -3.55 18.40
C TRP A 34 5.28 -4.60 18.19
N ALA A 35 5.58 -5.32 19.25
CA ALA A 35 6.43 -6.51 19.17
C ALA A 35 5.63 -7.69 18.60
N PRO A 36 6.23 -8.55 17.79
CA PRO A 36 5.58 -9.73 17.21
C PRO A 36 5.36 -10.86 18.24
N GLU A 37 5.12 -10.52 19.50
CA GLU A 37 4.93 -11.49 20.59
C GLU A 37 3.58 -12.20 20.53
N ARG A 38 2.64 -11.70 19.73
CA ARG A 38 1.33 -12.32 19.51
C ARG A 38 1.04 -12.42 18.02
N LEU A 39 0.45 -13.55 17.65
CA LEU A 39 -0.11 -13.71 16.30
C LEU A 39 -1.28 -12.75 16.15
N HIS A 40 -1.15 -11.80 15.22
CA HIS A 40 -2.25 -10.91 14.83
C HIS A 40 -3.08 -11.62 13.76
N LEU A 41 -4.31 -11.95 14.10
CA LEU A 41 -5.25 -12.54 13.17
C LEU A 41 -6.18 -11.47 12.62
N GLY A 42 -6.27 -11.40 11.29
CA GLY A 42 -7.16 -10.48 10.60
C GLY A 42 -8.07 -11.17 9.61
N ILE A 43 -9.01 -10.41 9.08
CA ILE A 43 -9.94 -10.86 8.05
C ILE A 43 -10.15 -9.76 7.00
N ASN A 44 -10.27 -10.17 5.74
CA ASN A 44 -10.70 -9.30 4.65
C ASN A 44 -12.22 -9.22 4.61
N VAL A 45 -12.77 -8.01 4.60
CA VAL A 45 -14.22 -7.79 4.58
C VAL A 45 -14.56 -6.58 3.69
N ASP A 46 -15.78 -6.56 3.16
CA ASP A 46 -16.41 -5.35 2.62
C ASP A 46 -17.62 -4.98 3.50
N LEU A 47 -17.42 -3.98 4.34
CA LEU A 47 -18.43 -3.48 5.28
C LEU A 47 -19.22 -2.30 4.73
N THR A 48 -18.95 -1.83 3.51
CA THR A 48 -19.54 -0.61 2.95
C THR A 48 -21.05 -0.67 2.74
N THR A 49 -21.61 -1.89 2.66
CA THR A 49 -23.06 -2.13 2.47
C THR A 49 -23.80 -2.42 3.79
N HIS A 50 -23.09 -2.49 4.92
CA HIS A 50 -23.69 -2.76 6.22
C HIS A 50 -24.34 -1.49 6.80
N ASP A 51 -25.50 -1.66 7.41
CA ASP A 51 -26.07 -0.65 8.31
C ASP A 51 -25.39 -0.70 9.69
N ASP A 52 -25.72 0.21 10.59
CA ASP A 52 -25.06 0.32 11.91
C ASP A 52 -25.23 -0.95 12.75
N ALA A 53 -26.42 -1.56 12.74
CA ALA A 53 -26.68 -2.78 13.49
C ALA A 53 -25.86 -3.96 12.94
N ALA A 54 -25.76 -4.07 11.62
CA ALA A 54 -24.95 -5.10 10.97
C ALA A 54 -23.44 -4.87 11.19
N LEU A 55 -22.97 -3.63 11.21
CA LEU A 55 -21.58 -3.28 11.55
C LEU A 55 -21.25 -3.73 12.98
N ASP A 56 -22.03 -3.31 13.96
CA ASP A 56 -21.80 -3.66 15.38
C ASP A 56 -21.85 -5.18 15.58
N SER A 57 -22.85 -5.85 15.02
CA SER A 57 -22.97 -7.30 15.11
C SER A 57 -21.80 -8.04 14.48
N THR A 58 -21.38 -7.62 13.27
CA THR A 58 -20.29 -8.28 12.53
C THR A 58 -18.97 -8.08 13.24
N LEU A 59 -18.61 -6.82 13.55
CA LEU A 59 -17.32 -6.50 14.16
C LEU A 59 -17.23 -7.02 15.61
N GLY A 60 -18.30 -6.92 16.40
CA GLY A 60 -18.37 -7.51 17.72
C GLY A 60 -18.15 -9.03 17.70
N ARG A 61 -18.71 -9.73 16.71
CA ARG A 61 -18.50 -11.17 16.54
C ARG A 61 -17.07 -11.51 16.15
N LEU A 62 -16.45 -10.72 15.26
CA LEU A 62 -15.04 -10.90 14.87
C LEU A 62 -14.11 -10.73 16.08
N ALA A 63 -14.32 -9.70 16.90
CA ALA A 63 -13.57 -9.48 18.13
C ALA A 63 -13.73 -10.64 19.13
N GLN A 64 -14.97 -11.14 19.30
CA GLN A 64 -15.24 -12.32 20.16
C GLN A 64 -14.54 -13.59 19.67
N LEU A 65 -14.29 -13.74 18.37
CA LEU A 65 -13.53 -14.85 17.79
C LEU A 65 -12.01 -14.68 17.96
N GLY A 66 -11.55 -13.58 18.58
CA GLY A 66 -10.14 -13.29 18.80
C GLY A 66 -9.42 -12.65 17.63
N LEU A 67 -10.15 -12.19 16.62
CA LEU A 67 -9.55 -11.38 15.55
C LEU A 67 -9.19 -10.00 16.09
N THR A 68 -8.06 -9.47 15.62
CA THR A 68 -7.55 -8.18 16.08
C THR A 68 -7.53 -7.15 14.96
N THR A 69 -7.64 -7.58 13.71
CA THR A 69 -7.48 -6.71 12.54
C THR A 69 -8.55 -6.99 11.48
N VAL A 70 -9.05 -5.93 10.91
CA VAL A 70 -9.96 -5.96 9.76
C VAL A 70 -9.30 -5.25 8.59
N ARG A 71 -9.11 -5.95 7.46
CA ARG A 71 -8.64 -5.33 6.23
C ARG A 71 -9.85 -4.91 5.41
N GLN A 72 -10.00 -3.59 5.19
CA GLN A 72 -11.09 -2.96 4.50
C GLN A 72 -10.58 -2.08 3.36
N ARG A 73 -11.17 -2.21 2.19
CA ARG A 73 -10.90 -1.35 1.05
C ARG A 73 -11.52 0.04 1.25
N PHE A 74 -10.71 1.07 1.12
CA PHE A 74 -11.10 2.48 1.07
C PHE A 74 -11.10 2.92 -0.40
N ASP A 75 -12.16 2.55 -1.10
CA ASP A 75 -12.32 2.75 -2.54
C ASP A 75 -12.36 4.23 -2.88
N TRP A 76 -11.28 4.73 -3.47
CA TRP A 76 -11.15 6.13 -3.83
C TRP A 76 -12.26 6.62 -4.76
N ASN A 77 -12.68 5.78 -5.71
CA ASN A 77 -13.76 6.12 -6.64
C ASN A 77 -15.12 6.32 -5.93
N ARG A 78 -15.33 5.66 -4.78
CA ARG A 78 -16.54 5.86 -3.95
C ARG A 78 -16.39 7.05 -3.00
N ILE A 79 -15.19 7.25 -2.47
CA ILE A 79 -14.93 8.32 -1.50
C ILE A 79 -14.88 9.69 -2.19
N GLU A 80 -14.27 9.77 -3.37
CA GLU A 80 -14.09 11.03 -4.12
C GLU A 80 -14.58 10.86 -5.58
N PRO A 81 -15.89 10.69 -5.80
CA PRO A 81 -16.46 10.46 -7.14
C PRO A 81 -16.23 11.61 -8.12
N ALA A 82 -16.06 12.83 -7.62
CA ALA A 82 -15.63 14.01 -8.37
C ALA A 82 -14.52 14.72 -7.61
N ALA A 83 -13.59 15.35 -8.32
CA ALA A 83 -12.42 15.97 -7.73
C ALA A 83 -12.80 16.97 -6.60
N GLY A 84 -12.28 16.73 -5.40
CA GLY A 84 -12.54 17.54 -4.20
C GLY A 84 -13.92 17.32 -3.56
N GLN A 85 -14.74 16.40 -4.08
CA GLN A 85 -16.05 16.08 -3.50
C GLN A 85 -15.99 14.72 -2.79
N PHE A 86 -15.99 14.75 -1.47
CA PHE A 86 -15.80 13.57 -0.65
C PHE A 86 -17.11 13.08 -0.03
N THR A 87 -17.29 11.74 -0.03
CA THR A 87 -18.39 11.04 0.63
C THR A 87 -17.80 10.08 1.67
N TRP A 88 -17.91 10.43 2.94
CA TRP A 88 -17.26 9.73 4.04
C TRP A 88 -18.16 8.84 4.86
N ASP A 89 -19.49 9.00 4.79
CA ASP A 89 -20.45 8.46 5.74
C ASP A 89 -20.31 6.95 5.99
N ALA A 90 -20.15 6.16 4.95
CA ALA A 90 -19.97 4.71 5.11
C ALA A 90 -18.65 4.38 5.83
N TYR A 91 -17.57 5.06 5.47
CA TYR A 91 -16.24 4.83 6.05
C TYR A 91 -16.12 5.37 7.47
N ASP A 92 -16.77 6.50 7.78
CA ASP A 92 -16.85 7.04 9.16
C ASP A 92 -17.51 6.05 10.10
N ARG A 93 -18.62 5.42 9.67
CA ARG A 93 -19.33 4.39 10.44
C ARG A 93 -18.48 3.15 10.65
N ILE A 94 -17.81 2.67 9.59
CA ILE A 94 -16.90 1.51 9.65
C ILE A 94 -15.76 1.77 10.65
N VAL A 95 -15.11 2.93 10.55
CA VAL A 95 -14.00 3.30 11.44
C VAL A 95 -14.48 3.43 12.89
N ALA A 96 -15.63 4.05 13.11
CA ALA A 96 -16.21 4.18 14.46
C ALA A 96 -16.54 2.81 15.07
N ALA A 97 -17.19 1.93 14.32
CA ALA A 97 -17.57 0.60 14.78
C ALA A 97 -16.35 -0.31 15.01
N ALA A 98 -15.32 -0.26 14.15
CA ALA A 98 -14.09 -1.03 14.36
C ALA A 98 -13.38 -0.59 15.64
N ASN A 99 -13.20 0.71 15.85
CA ASN A 99 -12.58 1.25 17.06
C ASN A 99 -13.42 0.94 18.34
N ALA A 100 -14.75 0.96 18.25
CA ALA A 100 -15.63 0.61 19.38
C ALA A 100 -15.51 -0.87 19.80
N ASN A 101 -15.03 -1.74 18.89
CA ASN A 101 -14.79 -3.16 19.12
C ASN A 101 -13.31 -3.52 19.29
N ASP A 102 -12.43 -2.52 19.53
CA ASP A 102 -10.98 -2.68 19.68
C ASP A 102 -10.31 -3.43 18.48
N LEU A 103 -10.88 -3.29 17.29
CA LEU A 103 -10.34 -3.85 16.07
C LEU A 103 -9.50 -2.80 15.31
N GLU A 104 -8.28 -3.17 14.97
CA GLU A 104 -7.44 -2.35 14.09
C GLU A 104 -7.91 -2.44 12.64
N LEU A 105 -7.85 -1.33 11.92
CA LEU A 105 -8.13 -1.27 10.48
C LEU A 105 -6.84 -1.22 9.69
N LEU A 106 -6.69 -2.15 8.75
CA LEU A 106 -5.79 -2.03 7.61
C LEU A 106 -6.58 -1.45 6.43
N ALA A 107 -6.39 -0.16 6.19
CA ALA A 107 -7.06 0.55 5.10
C ALA A 107 -6.32 0.33 3.78
N VAL A 108 -6.96 -0.33 2.81
CA VAL A 108 -6.43 -0.46 1.44
C VAL A 108 -6.87 0.73 0.62
N LEU A 109 -5.94 1.56 0.20
CA LEU A 109 -6.19 2.75 -0.61
C LEU A 109 -5.99 2.41 -2.08
N ASP A 110 -7.07 2.28 -2.85
CA ASP A 110 -7.04 1.96 -4.28
C ASP A 110 -8.31 2.46 -5.00
N GLY A 111 -8.48 2.09 -6.27
CA GLY A 111 -9.70 2.35 -7.01
C GLY A 111 -9.84 3.78 -7.51
N SER A 112 -9.02 4.19 -8.48
CA SER A 112 -9.07 5.56 -9.01
C SER A 112 -10.46 5.93 -9.53
N PRO A 113 -10.96 7.15 -9.22
CA PRO A 113 -12.20 7.68 -9.81
C PRO A 113 -12.02 8.00 -11.30
N ALA A 114 -13.12 8.07 -12.02
CA ALA A 114 -13.12 8.28 -13.48
C ALA A 114 -12.35 9.54 -13.92
N TRP A 115 -12.44 10.61 -13.12
CA TRP A 115 -11.75 11.88 -13.40
C TRP A 115 -10.22 11.82 -13.25
N ALA A 116 -9.71 10.86 -12.45
CA ALA A 116 -8.27 10.69 -12.19
C ALA A 116 -7.62 9.67 -13.13
N ARG A 117 -8.40 8.86 -13.86
CA ARG A 117 -7.87 7.81 -14.74
C ARG A 117 -7.47 8.35 -16.11
N ALA A 118 -6.52 7.67 -16.75
CA ALA A 118 -6.26 7.88 -18.18
C ALA A 118 -7.50 7.47 -19.01
N ALA A 119 -7.69 8.11 -20.17
CA ALA A 119 -8.85 7.84 -21.03
C ALA A 119 -8.98 6.37 -21.44
N VAL A 120 -7.86 5.67 -21.64
CA VAL A 120 -7.81 4.24 -21.98
C VAL A 120 -8.38 3.35 -20.86
N ASP A 121 -8.33 3.83 -19.62
CA ASP A 121 -8.80 3.12 -18.42
C ASP A 121 -10.14 3.64 -17.90
N SER A 122 -10.85 4.48 -18.67
CA SER A 122 -12.07 5.18 -18.20
C SER A 122 -13.13 4.26 -17.58
N ALA A 123 -13.25 3.02 -18.06
CA ALA A 123 -14.20 2.03 -17.57
C ALA A 123 -13.62 1.12 -16.45
N ASN A 124 -12.33 1.23 -16.12
CA ASN A 124 -11.69 0.33 -15.15
C ASN A 124 -11.31 1.06 -13.84
N PRO A 125 -12.13 0.97 -12.77
CA PRO A 125 -11.83 1.64 -11.50
C PRO A 125 -10.60 1.06 -10.77
N LEU A 126 -10.10 -0.11 -11.16
CA LEU A 126 -8.88 -0.71 -10.58
C LEU A 126 -7.60 -0.17 -11.24
N ALA A 127 -7.72 0.59 -12.33
CA ALA A 127 -6.56 1.18 -12.97
C ALA A 127 -5.94 2.29 -12.11
N PRO A 128 -4.59 2.44 -12.12
CA PRO A 128 -3.93 3.52 -11.41
C PRO A 128 -4.30 4.89 -12.00
N PRO A 129 -4.15 5.97 -11.22
CA PRO A 129 -4.40 7.31 -11.72
C PRO A 129 -3.39 7.69 -12.80
N GLN A 130 -3.78 8.64 -13.64
CA GLN A 130 -2.87 9.26 -14.61
C GLN A 130 -1.82 10.09 -13.88
N GLU A 131 -2.24 10.88 -12.90
CA GLU A 131 -1.38 11.73 -12.09
C GLU A 131 -1.27 11.18 -10.67
N ARG A 132 -0.07 10.76 -10.28
CA ARG A 132 0.19 10.19 -8.93
C ARG A 132 -0.12 11.17 -7.79
N ALA A 133 0.06 12.47 -8.05
CA ALA A 133 -0.25 13.50 -7.08
C ALA A 133 -1.73 13.54 -6.67
N ASP A 134 -2.64 13.13 -7.56
CA ASP A 134 -4.06 13.03 -7.24
C ASP A 134 -4.30 11.94 -6.19
N PHE A 135 -3.67 10.78 -6.37
CA PHE A 135 -3.70 9.72 -5.36
C PHE A 135 -3.06 10.15 -4.04
N GLY A 136 -1.93 10.87 -4.12
CA GLY A 136 -1.28 11.39 -2.91
C GLY A 136 -2.20 12.30 -2.10
N ARG A 137 -2.93 13.21 -2.76
CA ARG A 137 -3.92 14.07 -2.10
C ARG A 137 -5.04 13.28 -1.46
N PHE A 138 -5.60 12.28 -2.17
CA PHE A 138 -6.61 11.38 -1.61
C PHE A 138 -6.07 10.66 -0.36
N ALA A 139 -4.88 10.05 -0.46
CA ALA A 139 -4.24 9.34 0.65
C ALA A 139 -4.01 10.27 1.87
N ALA A 140 -3.59 11.52 1.65
CA ALA A 140 -3.47 12.52 2.70
C ALA A 140 -4.81 12.84 3.36
N HIS A 141 -5.89 12.98 2.59
CA HIS A 141 -7.24 13.22 3.14
C HIS A 141 -7.71 12.06 4.02
N VAL A 142 -7.52 10.81 3.58
CA VAL A 142 -7.87 9.62 4.38
C VAL A 142 -7.04 9.59 5.66
N ALA A 143 -5.72 9.76 5.55
CA ALA A 143 -4.81 9.69 6.70
C ALA A 143 -5.06 10.80 7.72
N ALA A 144 -5.33 12.04 7.27
CA ALA A 144 -5.67 13.16 8.14
C ALA A 144 -7.01 12.96 8.85
N ARG A 145 -8.05 12.47 8.11
CA ARG A 145 -9.39 12.26 8.66
C ARG A 145 -9.40 11.22 9.77
N TYR A 146 -8.63 10.16 9.60
CA TYR A 146 -8.61 9.04 10.52
C TYR A 146 -7.32 8.94 11.35
N ALA A 147 -6.57 10.02 11.48
CA ALA A 147 -5.40 10.08 12.36
C ALA A 147 -5.77 9.68 13.79
N GLY A 148 -4.99 8.78 14.39
CA GLY A 148 -5.26 8.20 15.72
C GLY A 148 -6.38 7.16 15.77
N LYS A 149 -7.04 6.87 14.63
CA LYS A 149 -8.08 5.84 14.51
C LYS A 149 -7.67 4.71 13.56
N ILE A 150 -6.91 5.03 12.52
CA ILE A 150 -6.30 4.07 11.59
C ILE A 150 -4.80 4.28 11.62
N ASN A 151 -4.05 3.21 11.86
CA ASN A 151 -2.60 3.22 11.89
C ASN A 151 -1.99 2.52 10.67
N PHE A 152 -2.72 1.65 9.98
CA PHE A 152 -2.22 0.80 8.91
C PHE A 152 -2.85 1.15 7.57
N TYR A 153 -2.01 1.44 6.59
CA TYR A 153 -2.42 1.82 5.23
C TYR A 153 -1.69 0.95 4.22
N GLN A 154 -2.42 0.27 3.36
CA GLN A 154 -1.88 -0.43 2.21
C GLN A 154 -2.07 0.46 0.97
N VAL A 155 -0.99 0.70 0.24
CA VAL A 155 -1.02 1.51 -0.99
C VAL A 155 -1.24 0.60 -2.19
N TRP A 156 -2.43 0.65 -2.76
CA TRP A 156 -2.89 -0.17 -3.87
C TRP A 156 -3.07 -1.64 -3.54
N ASP A 157 -3.63 -2.41 -4.51
CA ASP A 157 -3.81 -3.85 -4.41
C ASP A 157 -3.53 -4.52 -5.75
N GLU A 158 -2.80 -5.62 -5.76
CA GLU A 158 -2.44 -6.47 -6.90
C GLU A 158 -1.93 -5.74 -8.18
N PRO A 159 -1.03 -4.73 -8.08
CA PRO A 159 -0.56 -3.97 -9.24
C PRO A 159 0.24 -4.80 -10.25
N ASN A 160 0.50 -6.05 -9.95
CA ASN A 160 1.25 -6.98 -10.77
C ASN A 160 0.40 -7.80 -11.73
N ILE A 161 -0.93 -7.61 -11.73
CA ILE A 161 -1.84 -8.32 -12.63
C ILE A 161 -2.92 -7.41 -13.23
N ALA A 162 -3.41 -7.78 -14.43
CA ALA A 162 -4.62 -7.21 -14.98
C ALA A 162 -5.88 -7.75 -14.22
N PRO A 163 -6.91 -6.92 -14.02
CA PRO A 163 -7.05 -5.54 -14.49
C PRO A 163 -6.55 -4.47 -13.51
N HIS A 164 -5.85 -4.85 -12.43
CA HIS A 164 -5.50 -3.99 -11.29
C HIS A 164 -4.44 -2.92 -11.64
N TRP A 165 -3.78 -3.04 -12.80
CA TRP A 165 -2.88 -2.02 -13.33
C TRP A 165 -3.40 -1.38 -14.63
N GLY A 166 -4.71 -1.47 -14.89
CA GLY A 166 -5.35 -0.89 -16.07
C GLY A 166 -5.20 -1.72 -17.34
N ALA A 167 -5.43 -1.08 -18.49
CA ALA A 167 -5.30 -1.67 -19.81
C ALA A 167 -3.88 -1.56 -20.38
N ARG A 168 -2.88 -1.53 -19.54
CA ARG A 168 -1.45 -1.37 -19.86
C ARG A 168 -0.66 -2.55 -19.29
N PHE A 169 0.59 -2.67 -19.72
CA PHE A 169 1.51 -3.61 -19.09
C PHE A 169 1.80 -3.20 -17.64
N VAL A 170 1.98 -4.18 -16.77
CA VAL A 170 2.40 -3.94 -15.39
C VAL A 170 3.75 -3.23 -15.37
N ASP A 171 3.89 -2.27 -14.47
CA ASP A 171 5.06 -1.40 -14.38
C ASP A 171 5.47 -1.19 -12.91
N PRO A 172 6.41 -2.01 -12.41
CA PRO A 172 6.91 -1.90 -11.04
C PRO A 172 7.53 -0.54 -10.72
N ALA A 173 8.14 0.14 -11.71
CA ALA A 173 8.73 1.46 -11.51
C ALA A 173 7.64 2.55 -11.39
N ALA A 174 6.58 2.46 -12.19
CA ALA A 174 5.43 3.35 -12.04
C ALA A 174 4.73 3.13 -10.70
N TYR A 175 4.59 1.86 -10.25
CA TYR A 175 4.06 1.56 -8.92
C TYR A 175 5.00 2.07 -7.80
N ALA A 176 6.32 1.98 -7.93
CA ALA A 176 7.26 2.57 -6.98
C ALA A 176 7.00 4.07 -6.78
N GLY A 177 6.70 4.78 -7.88
CA GLY A 177 6.33 6.19 -7.82
C GLY A 177 4.99 6.44 -7.11
N LEU A 178 3.99 5.58 -7.32
CA LEU A 178 2.69 5.67 -6.64
C LEU A 178 2.84 5.38 -5.14
N LEU A 179 3.58 4.34 -4.80
CA LEU A 179 3.88 3.94 -3.42
C LEU A 179 4.60 5.07 -2.66
N ARG A 180 5.65 5.65 -3.28
CA ARG A 180 6.35 6.80 -2.72
C ARG A 180 5.43 7.97 -2.45
N GLU A 181 4.59 8.33 -3.42
CA GLU A 181 3.64 9.44 -3.28
C GLU A 181 2.67 9.16 -2.11
N GLY A 182 2.06 7.97 -2.07
CA GLY A 182 1.19 7.55 -0.96
C GLY A 182 1.91 7.61 0.39
N TYR A 183 3.11 7.03 0.48
CA TYR A 183 3.92 7.02 1.71
C TYR A 183 4.17 8.43 2.24
N VAL A 184 4.67 9.33 1.38
CA VAL A 184 5.02 10.71 1.78
C VAL A 184 3.78 11.45 2.30
N GLN A 185 2.67 11.34 1.60
CA GLN A 185 1.45 12.06 1.93
C GLN A 185 0.75 11.48 3.17
N ILE A 186 0.70 10.15 3.31
CA ILE A 186 0.16 9.48 4.50
C ILE A 186 0.98 9.88 5.74
N ARG A 187 2.30 9.77 5.66
CA ARG A 187 3.21 10.08 6.79
C ARG A 187 3.21 11.56 7.16
N ALA A 188 3.02 12.46 6.20
CA ALA A 188 2.85 13.89 6.47
C ALA A 188 1.54 14.19 7.23
N ALA A 189 0.46 13.49 6.91
CA ALA A 189 -0.85 13.66 7.52
C ALA A 189 -1.01 12.89 8.85
N ASN A 190 -0.39 11.71 8.96
CA ASN A 190 -0.39 10.86 10.14
C ASN A 190 1.03 10.32 10.38
N PRO A 191 1.87 11.00 11.17
CA PRO A 191 3.26 10.61 11.42
C PRO A 191 3.44 9.21 12.03
N ASN A 192 2.42 8.68 12.69
CA ASN A 192 2.43 7.35 13.31
C ASN A 192 1.94 6.23 12.36
N ALA A 193 1.52 6.58 11.15
CA ALA A 193 1.04 5.60 10.18
C ALA A 193 2.13 4.59 9.82
N VAL A 194 1.73 3.34 9.65
CA VAL A 194 2.50 2.25 9.06
C VAL A 194 1.98 2.02 7.65
N VAL A 195 2.86 2.13 6.67
CA VAL A 195 2.49 2.02 5.26
C VAL A 195 2.99 0.68 4.71
N LEU A 196 2.06 -0.09 4.15
CA LEU A 196 2.34 -1.36 3.50
C LEU A 196 2.41 -1.18 1.98
N THR A 197 3.21 -2.01 1.33
CA THR A 197 3.12 -2.20 -0.12
C THR A 197 1.75 -2.77 -0.50
N ALA A 198 1.40 -2.74 -1.78
CA ALA A 198 0.31 -3.57 -2.30
C ALA A 198 0.59 -5.05 -2.03
N SER A 199 -0.46 -5.81 -1.74
CA SER A 199 -0.40 -7.27 -1.82
C SER A 199 -0.22 -7.67 -3.28
N LEU A 200 0.77 -8.51 -3.56
CA LEU A 200 1.02 -8.98 -4.92
C LEU A 200 0.29 -10.29 -5.17
N ALA A 201 -0.46 -10.37 -6.26
CA ALA A 201 -1.10 -11.60 -6.68
C ALA A 201 -0.04 -12.67 -7.05
N PRO A 202 -0.07 -13.86 -6.47
CA PRO A 202 0.84 -14.93 -6.88
C PRO A 202 0.54 -15.37 -8.31
N THR A 203 1.51 -15.24 -9.21
CA THR A 203 1.42 -15.70 -10.58
C THR A 203 2.78 -16.14 -11.09
N LEU A 204 2.81 -17.02 -12.10
CA LEU A 204 4.01 -17.47 -12.77
C LEU A 204 4.29 -16.73 -14.08
N GLU A 205 3.44 -15.77 -14.43
CA GLU A 205 3.58 -15.02 -15.66
C GLU A 205 4.80 -14.10 -15.63
N THR A 206 5.42 -13.91 -16.79
CA THR A 206 6.75 -13.30 -16.88
C THR A 206 6.74 -11.88 -17.43
N GLY A 207 5.58 -11.27 -17.59
CA GLY A 207 5.45 -9.89 -18.06
C GLY A 207 4.24 -9.66 -18.96
N GLY A 208 4.13 -8.46 -19.48
CA GLY A 208 2.95 -8.02 -20.19
C GLY A 208 1.84 -7.56 -19.22
N ALA A 209 0.65 -8.14 -19.36
CA ALA A 209 -0.49 -7.81 -18.50
C ALA A 209 -0.33 -8.33 -17.06
N ASN A 210 0.47 -9.39 -16.85
CA ASN A 210 0.72 -9.98 -15.56
C ASN A 210 2.21 -10.26 -15.38
N LEU A 211 2.72 -10.03 -14.17
CA LEU A 211 4.11 -10.27 -13.80
C LEU A 211 4.16 -11.00 -12.46
N SER A 212 4.98 -12.04 -12.40
CA SER A 212 5.23 -12.80 -11.18
C SER A 212 5.50 -11.88 -9.98
N ASP A 213 4.91 -12.20 -8.83
CA ASP A 213 5.10 -11.51 -7.56
C ASP A 213 6.58 -11.35 -7.19
N ILE A 214 7.39 -12.40 -7.41
CA ILE A 214 8.84 -12.37 -7.16
C ILE A 214 9.51 -11.35 -8.09
N ALA A 215 9.26 -11.43 -9.39
CA ALA A 215 9.88 -10.54 -10.36
C ALA A 215 9.41 -9.08 -10.19
N PHE A 216 8.13 -8.90 -9.81
CA PHE A 216 7.60 -7.58 -9.51
C PHE A 216 8.29 -6.95 -8.30
N LEU A 217 8.43 -7.69 -7.19
CA LEU A 217 9.12 -7.21 -5.99
C LEU A 217 10.60 -6.90 -6.27
N GLU A 218 11.31 -7.75 -7.04
CA GLU A 218 12.69 -7.50 -7.45
C GLU A 218 12.84 -6.18 -8.23
N GLN A 219 11.95 -5.95 -9.21
CA GLN A 219 11.96 -4.75 -10.03
C GLN A 219 11.50 -3.52 -9.25
N LEU A 220 10.52 -3.65 -8.34
CA LEU A 220 10.08 -2.61 -7.43
C LEU A 220 11.23 -2.09 -6.57
N LEU A 221 11.99 -3.00 -5.96
CA LEU A 221 13.16 -2.65 -5.14
C LEU A 221 14.31 -2.09 -6.00
N ALA A 222 14.49 -2.60 -7.22
CA ALA A 222 15.47 -2.06 -8.17
C ALA A 222 15.13 -0.63 -8.61
N ALA A 223 13.83 -0.27 -8.65
CA ALA A 223 13.35 1.08 -8.88
C ALA A 223 13.49 2.02 -7.67
N GLY A 224 14.10 1.56 -6.57
CA GLY A 224 14.40 2.39 -5.39
C GLY A 224 13.26 2.52 -4.39
N ALA A 225 12.31 1.58 -4.38
CA ALA A 225 11.16 1.65 -3.47
C ALA A 225 11.48 1.33 -2.00
N GLY A 226 12.66 0.77 -1.69
CA GLY A 226 12.99 0.18 -0.37
C GLY A 226 12.86 1.10 0.85
N GLY A 227 12.74 2.42 0.67
CA GLY A 227 12.54 3.39 1.75
C GLY A 227 11.12 3.98 1.82
N TRP A 228 10.17 3.44 1.05
CA TRP A 228 8.82 4.02 0.91
C TRP A 228 7.71 3.08 1.39
N PHE A 229 8.02 2.17 2.31
CA PHE A 229 7.08 1.33 3.02
C PHE A 229 7.70 0.85 4.35
N ASP A 230 6.87 0.48 5.29
CA ASP A 230 7.25 -0.02 6.61
C ASP A 230 7.05 -1.55 6.73
N ALA A 231 6.23 -2.15 5.86
CA ALA A 231 6.02 -3.58 5.75
C ALA A 231 5.64 -3.99 4.32
N VAL A 232 5.90 -5.24 3.97
CA VAL A 232 5.51 -5.83 2.68
C VAL A 232 4.24 -6.65 2.86
N ALA A 233 3.20 -6.31 2.10
CA ALA A 233 1.99 -7.12 2.03
C ALA A 233 2.19 -8.28 1.04
N ILE A 234 1.76 -9.48 1.43
CA ILE A 234 1.85 -10.69 0.62
C ILE A 234 0.54 -11.45 0.59
N ALA A 235 0.34 -12.26 -0.44
CA ALA A 235 -0.78 -13.17 -0.60
C ALA A 235 -0.28 -14.64 -0.63
N PRO A 236 -0.06 -15.28 0.53
CA PRO A 236 0.54 -16.61 0.60
C PRO A 236 -0.50 -17.70 0.36
N TYR A 237 -1.10 -17.74 -0.83
CA TYR A 237 -2.07 -18.78 -1.19
C TYR A 237 -1.38 -20.13 -1.40
N GLY A 238 -2.00 -21.20 -0.90
CA GLY A 238 -1.50 -22.56 -1.03
C GLY A 238 -1.85 -23.20 -2.37
N PHE A 239 -2.92 -22.77 -3.02
CA PHE A 239 -3.52 -23.38 -4.20
C PHE A 239 -3.76 -24.88 -4.00
N ASP A 240 -3.28 -25.73 -4.90
CA ASP A 240 -3.41 -27.19 -4.88
C ASP A 240 -2.21 -27.90 -4.19
N GLN A 241 -1.28 -27.15 -3.61
CA GLN A 241 -0.06 -27.70 -3.00
C GLN A 241 -0.22 -27.90 -1.48
N ALA A 242 0.45 -28.94 -0.96
CA ALA A 242 0.52 -29.13 0.49
C ALA A 242 1.18 -27.92 1.18
N PRO A 243 0.75 -27.55 2.40
CA PRO A 243 1.28 -26.38 3.10
C PRO A 243 2.81 -26.42 3.35
N ASP A 244 3.39 -27.62 3.44
CA ASP A 244 4.83 -27.87 3.64
C ASP A 244 5.59 -28.07 2.32
N ALA A 245 4.92 -27.96 1.16
CA ALA A 245 5.56 -28.06 -0.14
C ALA A 245 6.71 -27.04 -0.25
N ARG A 246 7.88 -27.51 -0.75
CA ARG A 246 9.06 -26.65 -0.87
C ARG A 246 8.77 -25.42 -1.74
N PRO A 247 9.26 -24.23 -1.34
CA PRO A 247 9.11 -23.03 -2.15
C PRO A 247 9.77 -23.24 -3.52
N SER A 248 9.11 -22.78 -4.57
CA SER A 248 9.61 -22.87 -5.95
C SER A 248 9.18 -21.62 -6.73
N ALA A 249 10.08 -21.10 -7.56
CA ALA A 249 9.75 -20.03 -8.48
C ALA A 249 8.75 -20.48 -9.57
N ASP A 250 8.76 -21.78 -9.89
CA ASP A 250 7.96 -22.39 -10.97
C ASP A 250 6.62 -22.96 -10.49
N ARG A 251 6.28 -22.78 -9.22
CA ARG A 251 5.02 -23.26 -8.64
C ARG A 251 4.46 -22.25 -7.63
N LEU A 252 3.14 -22.16 -7.62
CA LEU A 252 2.40 -21.40 -6.62
C LEU A 252 2.11 -22.29 -5.42
N ASN A 253 2.64 -21.92 -4.26
CA ASN A 253 2.39 -22.60 -3.00
C ASN A 253 2.54 -21.64 -1.82
N TYR A 254 2.09 -22.08 -0.64
CA TYR A 254 2.09 -21.28 0.58
C TYR A 254 3.50 -20.75 0.94
N ARG A 255 4.52 -21.60 0.84
CA ARG A 255 5.91 -21.27 1.20
C ARG A 255 6.62 -20.39 0.18
N ARG A 256 5.95 -20.00 -0.92
CA ARG A 256 6.47 -19.00 -1.87
C ARG A 256 6.80 -17.66 -1.17
N ALA A 257 6.17 -17.37 -0.03
CA ALA A 257 6.52 -16.24 0.84
C ALA A 257 8.02 -16.21 1.22
N GLU A 258 8.67 -17.37 1.34
CA GLU A 258 10.11 -17.45 1.64
C GLU A 258 10.96 -16.87 0.49
N LEU A 259 10.53 -17.07 -0.76
CA LEU A 259 11.23 -16.50 -1.92
C LEU A 259 11.09 -14.98 -1.98
N LEU A 260 9.95 -14.43 -1.55
CA LEU A 260 9.77 -12.99 -1.41
C LEU A 260 10.67 -12.42 -0.31
N HIS A 261 10.79 -13.11 0.83
CA HIS A 261 11.75 -12.75 1.87
C HIS A 261 13.21 -12.79 1.36
N ASP A 262 13.57 -13.77 0.56
CA ASP A 262 14.90 -13.85 -0.05
C ASP A 262 15.18 -12.66 -0.99
N VAL A 263 14.17 -12.16 -1.70
CA VAL A 263 14.28 -10.91 -2.50
C VAL A 263 14.62 -9.74 -1.60
N LEU A 264 13.91 -9.58 -0.48
CA LEU A 264 14.16 -8.51 0.50
C LEU A 264 15.56 -8.65 1.09
N ALA A 265 15.97 -9.84 1.49
CA ALA A 265 17.28 -10.13 2.08
C ALA A 265 18.44 -9.77 1.13
N ARG A 266 18.33 -10.11 -0.16
CA ARG A 266 19.32 -9.71 -1.18
C ARG A 266 19.48 -8.19 -1.34
N ARG A 267 18.49 -7.42 -0.91
CA ARG A 267 18.50 -5.94 -0.95
C ARG A 267 18.82 -5.31 0.41
N GLY A 268 19.26 -6.11 1.40
CA GLY A 268 19.59 -5.62 2.74
C GLY A 268 18.37 -5.35 3.63
N LEU A 269 17.20 -5.82 3.23
CA LEU A 269 15.92 -5.61 3.94
C LEU A 269 15.48 -6.89 4.70
N THR A 270 16.42 -7.67 5.23
CA THR A 270 16.15 -8.96 5.93
C THR A 270 15.19 -8.80 7.12
N ALA A 271 15.24 -7.65 7.80
CA ALA A 271 14.37 -7.38 8.95
C ALA A 271 13.02 -6.73 8.56
N MET A 272 12.75 -6.56 7.27
CA MET A 272 11.50 -5.96 6.79
C MET A 272 10.33 -6.89 7.12
N PRO A 273 9.32 -6.41 7.87
CA PRO A 273 8.14 -7.21 8.19
C PRO A 273 7.35 -7.58 6.94
N MET A 274 6.83 -8.81 6.92
CA MET A 274 5.95 -9.30 5.87
C MET A 274 4.59 -9.66 6.48
N TRP A 275 3.52 -9.14 5.90
CA TRP A 275 2.16 -9.37 6.36
C TRP A 275 1.38 -10.18 5.32
N ALA A 276 0.80 -11.29 5.75
CA ALA A 276 -0.21 -12.00 4.96
C ALA A 276 -1.51 -11.20 5.00
N THR A 277 -1.85 -10.52 3.90
CA THR A 277 -2.99 -9.58 3.83
C THR A 277 -4.10 -10.05 2.90
N ALA A 278 -3.91 -11.18 2.21
CA ALA A 278 -4.90 -11.78 1.32
C ALA A 278 -4.89 -13.30 1.47
#